data_44214a783818a9cbc3ec429a2a0c61f2
#
_entry.id   44214a783818a9cbc3ec429a2a0c61f2
#
_cell.length_a   1.000
_cell.length_b   1.000
_cell.length_c   1.000
_cell.angle_alpha   90.00
_cell.angle_beta   90.00
_cell.angle_gamma   90.00
#
_symmetry.space_group_name_H-M   'P 1'
#
loop_
_entity.id
_entity.type
_entity.pdbx_description
1 polymer ?
#
loop_
_entity_poly.entity_id
_entity_poly.type
_entity_poly.pdbx_seq_one_letter_code
_entity_poly.pdbx_strand_id
1 'polypeptide(L)'
;MTRETIAKIVKASGVSAGELILIHFWGENADKTVADQFAAAVAALGASPVVLQQARSVNREIFADAKESCFDERYFGLFSKFDAVLDVFAC
;
A
#
# COMPACT_ATOMS: atom_id res chain seq x y z
N MET A 1 4.41 15.64 -5.69
CA MET A 1 3.96 14.79 -6.81
C MET A 1 2.52 15.13 -7.14
N THR A 2 2.23 15.40 -8.40
CA THR A 2 0.87 15.77 -8.81
C THR A 2 0.00 14.53 -9.03
N ARG A 3 -1.32 14.73 -9.03
CA ARG A 3 -2.28 13.67 -9.35
C ARG A 3 -2.04 13.10 -10.75
N GLU A 4 -1.70 13.96 -11.71
CA GLU A 4 -1.41 13.52 -13.08
C GLU A 4 -0.19 12.62 -13.15
N THR A 5 0.87 12.96 -12.42
CA THR A 5 2.08 12.15 -12.34
C THR A 5 1.76 10.79 -11.73
N ILE A 6 1.00 10.77 -10.63
CA ILE A 6 0.59 9.54 -9.96
C ILE A 6 -0.23 8.65 -10.90
N ALA A 7 -1.20 9.23 -11.60
CA ALA A 7 -2.01 8.50 -12.56
C ALA A 7 -1.16 7.84 -13.66
N LYS A 8 -0.15 8.56 -14.16
CA LYS A 8 0.78 8.03 -15.15
C LYS A 8 1.61 6.87 -14.60
N ILE A 9 2.10 7.00 -13.36
CA ILE A 9 2.88 5.95 -12.70
C ILE A 9 2.04 4.68 -12.55
N VAL A 10 0.82 4.82 -12.04
CA VAL A 10 -0.08 3.69 -11.83
C VAL A 10 -0.42 3.00 -13.15
N LYS A 11 -0.72 3.78 -14.18
CA LYS A 11 -0.98 3.24 -15.52
C LYS A 11 0.23 2.49 -16.08
N ALA A 12 1.42 3.05 -15.90
CA ALA A 12 2.68 2.45 -16.37
C ALA A 12 3.04 1.17 -15.60
N SER A 13 2.54 1.01 -14.37
CA SER A 13 2.78 -0.19 -13.56
C SER A 13 2.04 -1.43 -14.06
N GLY A 14 1.13 -1.28 -15.01
CA GLY A 14 0.41 -2.40 -15.60
C GLY A 14 -0.83 -2.84 -14.84
N VAL A 15 -1.33 -2.01 -13.93
CA VAL A 15 -2.57 -2.29 -13.21
C VAL A 15 -3.72 -2.40 -14.20
N SER A 16 -4.51 -3.46 -14.09
CA SER A 16 -5.66 -3.72 -14.98
C SER A 16 -6.97 -3.75 -14.21
N ALA A 17 -8.06 -3.46 -14.92
CA ALA A 17 -9.40 -3.53 -14.36
C ALA A 17 -9.67 -4.92 -13.76
N GLY A 18 -10.34 -4.96 -12.63
CA GLY A 18 -10.71 -6.20 -11.95
C GLY A 18 -9.64 -6.75 -11.01
N GLU A 19 -8.45 -6.18 -11.01
CA GLU A 19 -7.39 -6.60 -10.11
C GLU A 19 -7.55 -6.06 -8.70
N LEU A 20 -7.00 -6.79 -7.73
CA LEU A 20 -6.91 -6.37 -6.33
C LEU A 20 -5.48 -5.88 -6.08
N ILE A 21 -5.35 -4.60 -5.74
CA ILE A 21 -4.04 -3.94 -5.65
C ILE A 21 -3.80 -3.43 -4.23
N LEU A 22 -2.67 -3.81 -3.67
CA LEU A 22 -2.23 -3.27 -2.38
C LEU A 22 -1.38 -2.02 -2.60
N ILE A 23 -1.83 -0.91 -2.04
CA ILE A 23 -0.99 0.29 -1.89
C ILE A 23 -0.30 0.16 -0.54
N HIS A 24 0.95 -0.24 -0.55
CA HIS A 24 1.73 -0.45 0.66
C HIS A 24 2.48 0.84 0.97
N PHE A 25 1.91 1.65 1.84
CA PHE A 25 2.41 2.98 2.14
C PHE A 25 3.38 2.97 3.32
N TRP A 26 4.60 3.40 3.07
CA TRP A 26 5.66 3.50 4.06
C TRP A 26 5.85 4.96 4.44
N GLY A 27 5.16 5.42 5.47
CA GLY A 27 5.21 6.81 5.89
C GLY A 27 4.26 7.10 7.05
N GLU A 28 4.39 8.30 7.59
CA GLU A 28 3.54 8.78 8.68
C GLU A 28 2.25 9.41 8.16
N ASN A 29 1.30 9.65 9.06
CA ASN A 29 -0.02 10.20 8.71
C ASN A 29 0.06 11.52 7.94
N ALA A 30 1.06 12.33 8.21
CA ALA A 30 1.24 13.63 7.54
C ALA A 30 1.37 13.49 6.02
N ASP A 31 1.88 12.35 5.55
CA ASP A 31 2.14 12.10 4.12
C ASP A 31 1.11 11.15 3.49
N LYS A 32 0.07 10.79 4.23
CA LYS A 32 -0.90 9.78 3.78
C LYS A 32 -1.68 10.20 2.55
N THR A 33 -1.80 11.50 2.28
CA THR A 33 -2.49 12.01 1.08
C THR A 33 -1.94 11.40 -0.20
N VAL A 34 -0.62 11.15 -0.26
CA VAL A 34 0.00 10.52 -1.43
C VAL A 34 -0.54 9.10 -1.64
N ALA A 35 -0.67 8.32 -0.55
CA ALA A 35 -1.24 6.98 -0.63
C ALA A 35 -2.69 7.01 -1.13
N ASP A 36 -3.47 7.96 -0.64
CA ASP A 36 -4.86 8.13 -1.06
C ASP A 36 -4.98 8.46 -2.54
N GLN A 37 -4.05 9.26 -3.05
CA GLN A 37 -3.99 9.60 -4.47
C GLN A 37 -3.63 8.39 -5.34
N PHE A 38 -2.70 7.53 -4.88
CA PHE A 38 -2.40 6.27 -5.56
C PHE A 38 -3.61 5.36 -5.57
N ALA A 39 -4.32 5.24 -4.45
CA ALA A 39 -5.54 4.44 -4.37
C ALA A 39 -6.62 4.95 -5.33
N ALA A 40 -6.81 6.26 -5.40
CA ALA A 40 -7.77 6.86 -6.33
C ALA A 40 -7.40 6.58 -7.79
N ALA A 41 -6.11 6.64 -8.12
CA ALA A 41 -5.65 6.35 -9.48
C ALA A 41 -5.86 4.88 -9.86
N VAL A 42 -5.65 3.96 -8.94
CA VAL A 42 -5.94 2.53 -9.12
C VAL A 42 -7.43 2.33 -9.37
N ALA A 43 -8.28 2.93 -8.54
CA ALA A 43 -9.72 2.83 -8.68
C ALA A 43 -10.22 3.39 -10.01
N ALA A 44 -9.60 4.46 -10.50
CA ALA A 44 -9.95 5.07 -11.79
C ALA A 44 -9.70 4.13 -12.98
N LEU A 45 -8.81 3.15 -12.82
CA LEU A 45 -8.55 2.13 -13.84
C LEU A 45 -9.47 0.91 -13.72
N GLY A 46 -10.37 0.90 -12.75
CA GLY A 46 -11.29 -0.21 -12.52
C GLY A 46 -10.73 -1.33 -11.66
N ALA A 47 -9.59 -1.13 -11.03
CA ALA A 47 -9.00 -2.05 -10.07
C ALA A 47 -9.46 -1.70 -8.65
N SER A 48 -9.31 -2.63 -7.71
CA SER A 48 -9.72 -2.44 -6.32
C SER A 48 -8.50 -2.13 -5.46
N PRO A 49 -8.37 -0.91 -4.93
CA PRO A 49 -7.24 -0.56 -4.08
C PRO A 49 -7.49 -0.91 -2.62
N VAL A 50 -6.45 -1.36 -1.94
CA VAL A 50 -6.40 -1.49 -0.48
C VAL A 50 -5.16 -0.74 -0.01
N VAL A 51 -5.30 0.12 0.98
CA VAL A 51 -4.17 0.86 1.54
C VAL A 51 -3.76 0.22 2.85
N LEU A 52 -2.49 -0.17 2.96
CA LEU A 52 -1.89 -0.63 4.20
C LEU A 52 -0.73 0.31 4.53
N GLN A 53 -0.79 0.91 5.69
CA GLN A 53 0.23 1.86 6.13
C GLN A 53 1.25 1.18 7.04
N GLN A 54 2.53 1.47 6.76
CA GLN A 54 3.65 1.12 7.63
C GLN A 54 4.23 2.41 8.19
N ALA A 55 3.79 2.80 9.36
CA ALA A 55 4.30 3.99 10.03
C ALA A 55 5.40 3.57 11.01
N ARG A 56 6.56 4.22 10.94
CA ARG A 56 7.69 3.90 11.84
C ARG A 56 7.29 4.03 13.30
N SER A 57 6.53 5.06 13.64
CA SER A 57 6.07 5.30 15.02
C SER A 57 5.18 4.17 15.53
N VAL A 58 4.26 3.69 14.71
CA VAL A 58 3.35 2.59 15.08
C VAL A 58 4.10 1.26 15.11
N ASN A 59 4.95 1.01 14.12
CA ASN A 59 5.72 -0.23 14.07
C ASN A 59 6.66 -0.38 15.26
N ARG A 60 7.22 0.72 15.74
CA ARG A 60 8.06 0.71 16.94
C ARG A 60 7.29 0.19 18.15
N GLU A 61 6.05 0.61 18.32
CA GLU A 61 5.18 0.11 19.40
C GLU A 61 4.82 -1.34 19.20
N ILE A 62 4.44 -1.73 17.98
CA ILE A 62 4.04 -3.10 17.66
C ILE A 62 5.19 -4.08 17.96
N PHE A 63 6.39 -3.75 17.51
CA PHE A 63 7.53 -4.67 17.60
C PHE A 63 8.20 -4.68 18.98
N ALA A 64 7.92 -3.68 19.83
CA ALA A 64 8.51 -3.62 21.16
C ALA A 64 8.22 -4.86 22.00
N ASP A 65 6.99 -5.36 21.94
CA ASP A 65 6.51 -6.50 22.72
C ASP A 65 6.02 -7.67 21.86
N ALA A 66 6.30 -7.64 20.56
CA ALA A 66 5.81 -8.68 19.66
C ALA A 66 6.45 -10.03 19.96
N LYS A 67 5.63 -11.08 19.89
CA LYS A 67 6.10 -12.47 20.01
C LYS A 67 6.49 -12.96 18.61
N GLU A 68 7.45 -13.87 18.53
CA GLU A 68 7.89 -14.44 17.26
C GLU A 68 6.74 -15.05 16.45
N SER A 69 5.77 -15.64 17.14
CA SER A 69 4.62 -16.29 16.51
C SER A 69 3.60 -15.32 15.90
N CYS A 70 3.75 -14.01 16.16
CA CYS A 70 2.79 -13.00 15.64
C CYS A 70 2.81 -12.88 14.11
N PHE A 71 4.00 -13.06 13.51
CA PHE A 71 4.19 -12.86 12.09
C PHE A 71 4.44 -14.22 11.41
N ASP A 72 3.36 -15.01 11.35
CA ASP A 72 3.38 -16.38 10.83
C ASP A 72 2.98 -16.43 9.33
N GLU A 73 2.85 -17.64 8.81
CA GLU A 73 2.43 -17.88 7.42
C GLU A 73 1.11 -17.20 7.08
N ARG A 74 0.18 -17.18 8.02
CA ARG A 74 -1.14 -16.59 7.77
C ARG A 74 -1.03 -15.07 7.64
N TYR A 75 -0.21 -14.43 8.47
CA TYR A 75 0.05 -13.01 8.37
C TYR A 75 0.67 -12.66 7.02
N PHE A 76 1.74 -13.35 6.64
CA PHE A 76 2.41 -13.09 5.35
C PHE A 76 1.57 -13.56 4.15
N GLY A 77 0.73 -14.56 4.35
CA GLY A 77 -0.19 -15.04 3.33
C GLY A 77 -1.19 -14.00 2.85
N LEU A 78 -1.44 -12.97 3.67
CA LEU A 78 -2.30 -11.85 3.27
C LEU A 78 -1.81 -11.22 1.96
N PHE A 79 -0.50 -11.05 1.84
CA PHE A 79 0.09 -10.36 0.68
C PHE A 79 -0.07 -11.16 -0.61
N SER A 80 -0.23 -12.48 -0.53
CA SER A 80 -0.43 -13.32 -1.71
C SER A 80 -1.82 -13.19 -2.32
N LYS A 81 -2.75 -12.54 -1.63
CA LYS A 81 -4.11 -12.32 -2.13
C LYS A 81 -4.20 -11.18 -3.14
N PHE A 82 -3.18 -10.35 -3.22
CA PHE A 82 -3.14 -9.21 -4.12
C PHE A 82 -2.53 -9.61 -5.46
N ASP A 83 -3.07 -9.05 -6.54
CA ASP A 83 -2.51 -9.24 -7.88
C ASP A 83 -1.22 -8.46 -8.05
N ALA A 84 -1.11 -7.33 -7.37
CA ALA A 84 0.12 -6.54 -7.36
C ALA A 84 0.21 -5.70 -6.08
N VAL A 85 1.43 -5.33 -5.73
CA VAL A 85 1.72 -4.45 -4.59
C VAL A 85 2.47 -3.24 -5.14
N LEU A 86 1.95 -2.06 -4.82
CA LEU A 86 2.63 -0.80 -5.12
C LEU A 86 3.21 -0.25 -3.82
N ASP A 87 4.52 -0.28 -3.70
CA ASP A 87 5.19 0.30 -2.54
C ASP A 87 5.36 1.80 -2.74
N VAL A 88 4.81 2.57 -1.82
CA VAL A 88 4.86 4.03 -1.84
C VAL A 88 5.63 4.50 -0.62
N PHE A 89 6.78 5.11 -0.84
CA PHE A 89 7.66 5.58 0.23
C PHE A 89 7.57 7.10 0.35
N ALA A 90 7.22 7.58 1.55
CA ALA A 90 7.21 8.99 1.89
C ALA A 90 8.08 9.18 3.13
N CYS A 91 9.31 9.62 2.93
CA CYS A 91 10.27 9.84 4.01
C CYS A 91 10.88 11.23 3.92
#